data_4c6ed8a4e645326ddf0097f22545defc
#
_entry.id   4c6ed8a4e645326ddf0097f22545defc
#
_cell.length_a   1.000
_cell.length_b   1.000
_cell.length_c   1.000
_cell.angle_alpha   90.00
_cell.angle_beta   90.00
_cell.angle_gamma   90.00
#
_symmetry.space_group_name_H-M   'P 1'
#
loop_
_entity.id
_entity.type
_entity.pdbx_description
1 polymer ?
#
loop_
_entity_poly.entity_id
_entity_poly.type
_entity_poly.pdbx_seq_one_letter_code
_entity_poly.pdbx_strand_id
1 'polypeptide(L)'
;MKHFGQYQDEIYLAGLRGVVPKLPVDMATLEKRAMEAWPETLVSYVQGGCGDERTQDLNVAAFGKWGLVPRMMVDSSKRDLSIELFGIKLPTPIFLAPIGVIGICAQDGHGDLATAKAAARSGVPMVASTLTVDPLEAVAAQFGGTPGLFQLYTPTDRELAESFVHRAEAAGFKGIVVTLDTWVPGWRPRDLARSSFPQLRGHCLANYFSDPVFRSRLAKPPEQDPAAAIMTWTQVFGKMLTWADLPWLRSLTKLPLLLKGICHPDDVRRAIDGGVDGIYCSNHGGRQANGGIGCLDMLPAVVEAAGKTPVLFDSGVRTGSDIVKALALGATAVGIGRPYAWGLALDGTDGIVH
;
A
#
# COMPACT_ATOMS: atom_id res chain seq x y z
N MET A 1 -20.44 7.16 19.17
CA MET A 1 -19.33 6.38 18.58
C MET A 1 -19.57 4.92 18.93
N LYS A 2 -19.56 4.00 17.94
CA LYS A 2 -19.72 2.57 18.24
C LYS A 2 -18.52 2.09 19.05
N HIS A 3 -18.75 1.23 20.03
CA HIS A 3 -17.69 0.62 20.82
C HIS A 3 -16.84 -0.31 19.92
N PHE A 4 -15.52 -0.28 20.05
CA PHE A 4 -14.63 -1.08 19.16
C PHE A 4 -14.84 -2.60 19.28
N GLY A 5 -15.38 -3.10 20.38
CA GLY A 5 -15.80 -4.50 20.53
C GLY A 5 -17.18 -4.82 19.96
N GLN A 6 -17.92 -3.84 19.47
CA GLN A 6 -19.31 -4.02 19.05
C GLN A 6 -19.48 -4.99 17.87
N TYR A 7 -18.52 -5.06 16.98
CA TYR A 7 -18.55 -6.02 15.88
C TYR A 7 -18.55 -7.47 16.38
N GLN A 8 -17.76 -7.78 17.39
CA GLN A 8 -17.77 -9.10 18.04
C GLN A 8 -19.13 -9.39 18.70
N ASP A 9 -19.72 -8.41 19.39
CA ASP A 9 -21.03 -8.54 20.01
C ASP A 9 -22.12 -8.77 18.95
N GLU A 10 -22.07 -8.04 17.84
CA GLU A 10 -22.99 -8.22 16.70
C GLU A 10 -22.93 -9.64 16.14
N ILE A 11 -21.74 -10.24 16.02
CA ILE A 11 -21.54 -11.62 15.58
C ILE A 11 -22.20 -12.61 16.56
N TYR A 12 -21.93 -12.48 17.86
CA TYR A 12 -22.51 -13.36 18.88
C TYR A 12 -24.03 -13.25 18.95
N LEU A 13 -24.57 -12.04 18.87
CA LEU A 13 -26.03 -11.82 18.87
C LEU A 13 -26.70 -12.37 17.61
N ALA A 14 -26.05 -12.27 16.45
CA ALA A 14 -26.55 -12.89 15.22
C ALA A 14 -26.58 -14.43 15.33
N GLY A 15 -25.59 -15.00 16.02
CA GLY A 15 -25.49 -16.45 16.30
C GLY A 15 -26.67 -17.00 17.10
N LEU A 16 -27.33 -16.21 17.93
CA LEU A 16 -28.56 -16.61 18.63
C LEU A 16 -29.71 -16.94 17.68
N ARG A 17 -29.65 -16.45 16.43
CA ARG A 17 -30.59 -16.73 15.35
C ARG A 17 -30.04 -17.69 14.30
N GLY A 18 -28.93 -18.36 14.59
CA GLY A 18 -28.25 -19.28 13.66
C GLY A 18 -27.50 -18.59 12.50
N VAL A 19 -27.27 -17.29 12.58
CA VAL A 19 -26.55 -16.53 11.56
C VAL A 19 -25.06 -16.55 11.90
N VAL A 20 -24.24 -17.03 10.95
CA VAL A 20 -22.77 -17.02 11.03
C VAL A 20 -22.19 -15.93 10.14
N PRO A 21 -20.98 -15.42 10.41
CA PRO A 21 -20.34 -14.43 9.57
C PRO A 21 -20.17 -14.93 8.11
N LYS A 22 -20.48 -14.07 7.14
CA LYS A 22 -20.27 -14.35 5.72
C LYS A 22 -18.77 -14.49 5.38
N LEU A 23 -17.96 -13.64 5.99
CA LEU A 23 -16.51 -13.60 5.79
C LEU A 23 -15.78 -14.25 6.98
N PRO A 24 -14.60 -14.86 6.74
CA PRO A 24 -13.77 -15.38 7.81
C PRO A 24 -13.34 -14.30 8.79
N VAL A 25 -13.32 -14.62 10.07
CA VAL A 25 -12.89 -13.70 11.15
C VAL A 25 -11.43 -13.91 11.55
N ASP A 26 -10.75 -14.88 10.98
CA ASP A 26 -9.32 -15.12 11.15
C ASP A 26 -8.55 -14.96 9.84
N MET A 27 -7.31 -14.45 9.94
CA MET A 27 -6.49 -14.12 8.78
C MET A 27 -6.11 -15.35 7.94
N ALA A 28 -5.87 -16.49 8.54
CA ALA A 28 -5.45 -17.70 7.83
C ALA A 28 -6.56 -18.24 6.92
N THR A 29 -7.79 -18.28 7.43
CA THR A 29 -8.96 -18.68 6.63
C THR A 29 -9.30 -17.63 5.58
N LEU A 30 -9.16 -16.33 5.90
CA LEU A 30 -9.37 -15.24 4.94
C LEU A 30 -8.39 -15.34 3.77
N GLU A 31 -7.10 -15.52 4.05
CA GLU A 31 -6.06 -15.73 3.04
C GLU A 31 -6.35 -16.94 2.16
N LYS A 32 -6.64 -18.09 2.79
CA LYS A 32 -6.95 -19.34 2.07
C LYS A 32 -8.12 -19.16 1.10
N ARG A 33 -9.23 -18.60 1.56
CA ARG A 33 -10.41 -18.37 0.72
C ARG A 33 -10.15 -17.35 -0.41
N ALA A 34 -9.35 -16.33 -0.16
CA ALA A 34 -8.95 -15.40 -1.21
C ALA A 34 -8.10 -16.07 -2.29
N MET A 35 -7.16 -16.94 -1.89
CA MET A 35 -6.38 -17.75 -2.85
C MET A 35 -7.26 -18.69 -3.68
N GLU A 36 -8.31 -19.26 -3.10
CA GLU A 36 -9.28 -20.09 -3.80
C GLU A 36 -10.14 -19.29 -4.80
N ALA A 37 -10.38 -18.01 -4.52
CA ALA A 37 -11.18 -17.11 -5.36
C ALA A 37 -10.41 -16.53 -6.55
N TRP A 38 -9.07 -16.48 -6.48
CA TRP A 38 -8.23 -15.90 -7.53
C TRP A 38 -7.71 -16.93 -8.53
N PRO A 39 -7.47 -16.55 -9.79
CA PRO A 39 -6.69 -17.35 -10.72
C PRO A 39 -5.27 -17.61 -10.17
N GLU A 40 -4.69 -18.74 -10.49
CA GLU A 40 -3.37 -19.16 -9.99
C GLU A 40 -2.25 -18.14 -10.27
N THR A 41 -2.31 -17.46 -11.41
CA THR A 41 -1.34 -16.39 -11.78
C THR A 41 -1.45 -15.18 -10.86
N LEU A 42 -2.65 -14.83 -10.42
CA LEU A 42 -2.86 -13.72 -9.48
C LEU A 42 -2.46 -14.13 -8.06
N VAL A 43 -2.78 -15.37 -7.64
CA VAL A 43 -2.28 -15.94 -6.38
C VAL A 43 -0.76 -15.85 -6.33
N SER A 44 -0.07 -16.31 -7.39
CA SER A 44 1.40 -16.21 -7.47
C SER A 44 1.91 -14.81 -7.28
N TYR A 45 1.30 -13.85 -7.97
CA TYR A 45 1.72 -12.46 -7.93
C TYR A 45 1.49 -11.82 -6.56
N VAL A 46 0.30 -11.98 -5.97
CA VAL A 46 -0.06 -11.34 -4.69
C VAL A 46 0.67 -11.99 -3.51
N GLN A 47 0.75 -13.31 -3.49
CA GLN A 47 1.37 -14.07 -2.38
C GLN A 47 2.88 -14.18 -2.51
N GLY A 48 3.42 -14.18 -3.72
CA GLY A 48 4.84 -14.42 -3.97
C GLY A 48 5.75 -13.35 -3.38
N GLY A 49 6.83 -13.79 -2.76
CA GLY A 49 7.96 -13.00 -2.33
C GLY A 49 9.17 -13.14 -3.28
N CYS A 50 10.26 -12.46 -2.95
CA CYS A 50 11.52 -12.54 -3.67
C CYS A 50 12.35 -13.76 -3.22
N GLY A 51 13.03 -14.42 -4.15
CA GLY A 51 13.90 -15.56 -3.88
C GLY A 51 13.19 -16.73 -3.22
N ASP A 52 13.72 -17.24 -2.11
CA ASP A 52 13.13 -18.29 -1.28
C ASP A 52 12.14 -17.73 -0.23
N GLU A 53 11.72 -16.48 -0.38
CA GLU A 53 10.71 -15.77 0.44
C GLU A 53 11.09 -15.54 1.91
N ARG A 54 12.35 -15.74 2.31
CA ARG A 54 12.79 -15.59 3.71
C ARG A 54 12.53 -14.20 4.26
N THR A 55 12.75 -13.14 3.48
CA THR A 55 12.47 -11.77 3.96
C THR A 55 10.98 -11.59 4.22
N GLN A 56 10.12 -12.17 3.39
CA GLN A 56 8.67 -12.15 3.59
C GLN A 56 8.27 -12.86 4.90
N ASP A 57 8.83 -14.04 5.15
CA ASP A 57 8.56 -14.81 6.38
C ASP A 57 9.09 -14.08 7.61
N LEU A 58 10.29 -13.50 7.53
CA LEU A 58 10.88 -12.71 8.61
C LEU A 58 10.05 -11.45 8.93
N ASN A 59 9.39 -10.84 7.94
CA ASN A 59 8.48 -9.72 8.20
C ASN A 59 7.34 -10.10 9.14
N VAL A 60 6.78 -11.29 8.98
CA VAL A 60 5.71 -11.79 9.87
C VAL A 60 6.30 -12.25 11.20
N ALA A 61 7.40 -13.00 11.17
CA ALA A 61 8.05 -13.54 12.36
C ALA A 61 8.57 -12.45 13.31
N ALA A 62 8.98 -11.29 12.78
CA ALA A 62 9.50 -10.18 13.59
C ALA A 62 8.52 -9.69 14.65
N PHE A 63 7.22 -9.73 14.36
CA PHE A 63 6.19 -9.38 15.35
C PHE A 63 6.12 -10.35 16.54
N GLY A 64 6.54 -11.60 16.35
CA GLY A 64 6.61 -12.61 17.42
C GLY A 64 7.67 -12.33 18.49
N LYS A 65 8.65 -11.46 18.20
CA LYS A 65 9.69 -11.04 19.16
C LYS A 65 9.15 -10.11 20.26
N TRP A 66 8.00 -9.49 20.02
CA TRP A 66 7.41 -8.48 20.90
C TRP A 66 6.11 -9.00 21.51
N GLY A 67 5.94 -8.81 22.83
CA GLY A 67 4.72 -9.11 23.58
C GLY A 67 4.07 -7.84 24.08
N LEU A 68 2.73 -7.77 24.02
CA LEU A 68 1.97 -6.71 24.70
C LEU A 68 1.72 -7.14 26.14
N VAL A 69 2.13 -6.33 27.11
CA VAL A 69 1.89 -6.57 28.53
C VAL A 69 0.64 -5.79 28.96
N PRO A 70 -0.50 -6.46 29.19
CA PRO A 70 -1.72 -5.76 29.57
C PRO A 70 -1.63 -5.22 30.99
N ARG A 71 -2.19 -4.05 31.23
CA ARG A 71 -2.39 -3.49 32.56
C ARG A 71 -3.86 -3.61 32.94
N MET A 72 -4.13 -4.20 34.12
CA MET A 72 -5.49 -4.36 34.62
C MET A 72 -5.97 -3.09 35.33
N MET A 73 -7.29 -2.95 35.51
CA MET A 73 -7.96 -1.85 36.22
C MET A 73 -7.64 -0.46 35.64
N VAL A 74 -7.33 -0.39 34.35
CA VAL A 74 -7.16 0.87 33.61
C VAL A 74 -8.47 1.20 32.93
N ASP A 75 -8.99 2.42 33.10
CA ASP A 75 -10.18 2.88 32.36
C ASP A 75 -9.87 3.00 30.87
N SER A 76 -10.43 2.11 30.07
CA SER A 76 -10.32 2.09 28.61
C SER A 76 -11.61 2.55 27.92
N SER A 77 -12.56 3.13 28.65
CA SER A 77 -13.86 3.56 28.10
C SER A 77 -13.74 4.74 27.13
N LYS A 78 -12.71 5.56 27.28
CA LYS A 78 -12.44 6.75 26.45
C LYS A 78 -11.21 6.54 25.57
N ARG A 79 -11.25 5.52 24.70
CA ARG A 79 -10.17 5.27 23.74
C ARG A 79 -10.24 6.28 22.59
N ASP A 80 -9.12 6.91 22.29
CA ASP A 80 -8.93 7.76 21.13
C ASP A 80 -7.82 7.15 20.25
N LEU A 81 -8.14 6.81 19.00
CA LEU A 81 -7.20 6.29 18.00
C LEU A 81 -6.85 7.35 16.98
N SER A 82 -7.38 8.58 17.11
CA SER A 82 -7.11 9.63 16.15
C SER A 82 -5.64 10.06 16.18
N ILE A 83 -5.12 10.37 15.02
CA ILE A 83 -3.79 10.95 14.85
C ILE A 83 -3.88 12.21 13.98
N GLU A 84 -2.84 13.03 14.05
CA GLU A 84 -2.59 14.06 13.05
C GLU A 84 -1.39 13.65 12.20
N LEU A 85 -1.57 13.64 10.87
CA LEU A 85 -0.53 13.32 9.92
C LEU A 85 -0.52 14.40 8.82
N PHE A 86 0.60 15.11 8.67
CA PHE A 86 0.75 16.20 7.70
C PHE A 86 -0.34 17.30 7.81
N GLY A 87 -0.75 17.65 9.03
CA GLY A 87 -1.84 18.61 9.26
C GLY A 87 -3.25 18.05 9.00
N ILE A 88 -3.37 16.77 8.71
CA ILE A 88 -4.65 16.10 8.47
C ILE A 88 -5.02 15.24 9.69
N LYS A 89 -6.20 15.47 10.24
CA LYS A 89 -6.73 14.65 11.33
C LYS A 89 -7.34 13.36 10.77
N LEU A 90 -6.82 12.23 11.23
CA LEU A 90 -7.27 10.89 10.85
C LEU A 90 -7.92 10.18 12.04
N PRO A 91 -8.99 9.40 11.84
CA PRO A 91 -9.69 8.72 12.92
C PRO A 91 -8.92 7.53 13.50
N THR A 92 -7.87 7.07 12.81
CA THR A 92 -7.10 5.88 13.19
C THR A 92 -5.68 5.98 12.61
N PRO A 93 -4.67 5.37 13.27
CA PRO A 93 -3.30 5.31 12.77
C PRO A 93 -3.12 4.18 11.73
N ILE A 94 -4.13 3.87 10.95
CA ILE A 94 -4.12 2.80 9.95
C ILE A 94 -4.30 3.40 8.56
N PHE A 95 -3.64 2.83 7.57
CA PHE A 95 -3.87 3.15 6.16
C PHE A 95 -3.78 1.91 5.28
N LEU A 96 -4.37 1.96 4.09
CA LEU A 96 -4.28 0.91 3.08
C LEU A 96 -3.01 1.14 2.26
N ALA A 97 -2.04 0.23 2.38
CA ALA A 97 -0.75 0.32 1.70
C ALA A 97 -0.91 0.17 0.17
N PRO A 98 -0.03 0.76 -0.65
CA PRO A 98 -0.15 0.71 -2.10
C PRO A 98 0.08 -0.71 -2.64
N ILE A 99 -0.84 -1.19 -3.46
CA ILE A 99 -0.76 -2.48 -4.16
C ILE A 99 -1.03 -2.26 -5.64
N GLY A 100 0.00 -2.50 -6.47
CA GLY A 100 -0.04 -2.23 -7.92
C GLY A 100 -0.87 -3.19 -8.76
N VAL A 101 -1.60 -4.13 -8.16
CA VAL A 101 -2.54 -5.04 -8.84
C VAL A 101 -3.88 -5.11 -8.15
N ILE A 102 -4.16 -4.18 -7.24
CA ILE A 102 -5.38 -4.24 -6.43
C ILE A 102 -6.64 -4.23 -7.31
N GLY A 103 -6.58 -3.56 -8.46
CA GLY A 103 -7.67 -3.51 -9.41
C GLY A 103 -8.15 -4.89 -9.84
N ILE A 104 -7.23 -5.78 -10.22
CA ILE A 104 -7.56 -7.14 -10.67
C ILE A 104 -7.75 -8.13 -9.51
N CYS A 105 -7.57 -7.72 -8.25
CA CYS A 105 -7.88 -8.54 -7.08
C CYS A 105 -9.39 -8.64 -6.79
N ALA A 106 -10.18 -7.68 -7.26
CA ALA A 106 -11.64 -7.72 -7.17
C ALA A 106 -12.25 -8.61 -8.25
N GLN A 107 -13.40 -9.23 -7.95
CA GLN A 107 -14.10 -10.12 -8.89
C GLN A 107 -14.62 -9.37 -10.13
N ASP A 108 -14.94 -8.08 -10.00
CA ASP A 108 -15.40 -7.20 -11.09
C ASP A 108 -14.24 -6.52 -11.84
N GLY A 109 -13.00 -6.70 -11.38
CA GLY A 109 -11.81 -6.10 -11.98
C GLY A 109 -11.59 -4.61 -11.62
N HIS A 110 -12.42 -4.00 -10.75
CA HIS A 110 -12.35 -2.60 -10.34
C HIS A 110 -11.95 -2.43 -8.86
N GLY A 111 -10.98 -3.21 -8.41
CA GLY A 111 -10.53 -3.20 -7.01
C GLY A 111 -9.95 -1.86 -6.54
N ASP A 112 -9.43 -1.04 -7.45
CA ASP A 112 -8.96 0.32 -7.12
C ASP A 112 -10.13 1.18 -6.63
N LEU A 113 -11.25 1.18 -7.36
CA LEU A 113 -12.47 1.91 -6.97
C LEU A 113 -13.11 1.33 -5.71
N ALA A 114 -13.15 -0.01 -5.60
CA ALA A 114 -13.67 -0.68 -4.41
C ALA A 114 -12.87 -0.33 -3.16
N THR A 115 -11.53 -0.25 -3.27
CA THR A 115 -10.63 0.14 -2.18
C THR A 115 -10.84 1.59 -1.77
N ALA A 116 -10.98 2.51 -2.73
CA ALA A 116 -11.27 3.91 -2.45
C ALA A 116 -12.64 4.10 -1.76
N LYS A 117 -13.67 3.35 -2.18
CA LYS A 117 -14.98 3.33 -1.50
C LYS A 117 -14.88 2.77 -0.07
N ALA A 118 -14.07 1.74 0.15
CA ALA A 118 -13.83 1.21 1.49
C ALA A 118 -13.11 2.24 2.38
N ALA A 119 -12.13 2.95 1.83
CA ALA A 119 -11.47 4.07 2.51
C ALA A 119 -12.48 5.14 2.93
N ALA A 120 -13.36 5.55 2.02
CA ALA A 120 -14.42 6.52 2.30
C ALA A 120 -15.37 6.07 3.43
N ARG A 121 -15.75 4.79 3.44
CA ARG A 121 -16.68 4.22 4.45
C ARG A 121 -16.07 4.05 5.82
N SER A 122 -14.79 3.68 5.87
CA SER A 122 -14.07 3.40 7.14
C SER A 122 -13.37 4.63 7.71
N GLY A 123 -13.13 5.66 6.90
CA GLY A 123 -12.25 6.78 7.24
C GLY A 123 -10.76 6.42 7.24
N VAL A 124 -10.39 5.21 6.77
CA VAL A 124 -9.01 4.74 6.67
C VAL A 124 -8.40 5.22 5.35
N PRO A 125 -7.33 6.03 5.36
CA PRO A 125 -6.71 6.52 4.12
C PRO A 125 -6.22 5.39 3.21
N MET A 126 -6.32 5.60 1.89
CA MET A 126 -5.69 4.74 0.88
C MET A 126 -4.45 5.42 0.30
N VAL A 127 -3.39 4.66 0.12
CA VAL A 127 -2.27 5.04 -0.76
C VAL A 127 -2.52 4.36 -2.10
N ALA A 128 -3.03 5.11 -3.08
CA ALA A 128 -3.30 4.61 -4.43
C ALA A 128 -2.01 4.41 -5.21
N SER A 129 -1.90 3.31 -5.94
CA SER A 129 -0.70 3.00 -6.72
C SER A 129 -0.64 3.76 -8.05
N THR A 130 0.57 3.93 -8.62
CA THR A 130 0.75 4.30 -10.03
C THR A 130 0.19 3.23 -10.97
N LEU A 131 0.22 1.96 -10.54
CA LEU A 131 -0.22 0.81 -11.32
C LEU A 131 -1.65 0.43 -10.91
N THR A 132 -2.64 0.99 -11.61
CA THR A 132 -4.08 0.81 -11.35
C THR A 132 -4.81 0.38 -12.61
N VAL A 133 -5.95 -0.27 -12.44
CA VAL A 133 -6.89 -0.59 -13.53
C VAL A 133 -7.74 0.63 -13.89
N ASP A 134 -8.07 1.45 -12.89
CA ASP A 134 -8.84 2.68 -13.09
C ASP A 134 -7.91 3.90 -13.01
N PRO A 135 -8.12 4.96 -13.81
CA PRO A 135 -7.33 6.19 -13.72
C PRO A 135 -7.36 6.80 -12.32
N LEU A 136 -6.27 7.43 -11.91
CA LEU A 136 -6.11 8.01 -10.57
C LEU A 136 -7.21 9.02 -10.21
N GLU A 137 -7.74 9.74 -11.20
CA GLU A 137 -8.84 10.68 -11.04
C GLU A 137 -10.15 9.96 -10.66
N ALA A 138 -10.43 8.81 -11.30
CA ALA A 138 -11.60 8.00 -10.99
C ALA A 138 -11.49 7.38 -9.60
N VAL A 139 -10.29 6.97 -9.19
CA VAL A 139 -10.01 6.47 -7.84
C VAL A 139 -10.22 7.58 -6.81
N ALA A 140 -9.63 8.76 -7.04
CA ALA A 140 -9.75 9.91 -6.14
C ALA A 140 -11.21 10.36 -5.94
N ALA A 141 -12.03 10.28 -6.98
CA ALA A 141 -13.45 10.62 -6.90
C ALA A 141 -14.26 9.73 -5.94
N GLN A 142 -13.72 8.56 -5.54
CA GLN A 142 -14.39 7.64 -4.61
C GLN A 142 -14.03 7.88 -3.14
N PHE A 143 -13.08 8.75 -2.82
CA PHE A 143 -12.62 8.93 -1.42
C PHE A 143 -13.65 9.58 -0.48
N GLY A 144 -14.69 10.21 -0.99
CA GLY A 144 -15.79 10.72 -0.18
C GLY A 144 -15.38 11.67 0.97
N GLY A 145 -14.26 12.38 0.85
CA GLY A 145 -13.70 13.25 1.88
C GLY A 145 -12.62 12.60 2.76
N THR A 146 -12.43 11.28 2.70
CA THR A 146 -11.27 10.62 3.31
C THR A 146 -10.01 10.97 2.50
N PRO A 147 -8.90 11.39 3.14
CA PRO A 147 -7.69 11.74 2.41
C PRO A 147 -7.07 10.52 1.72
N GLY A 148 -6.66 10.66 0.46
CA GLY A 148 -5.86 9.69 -0.27
C GLY A 148 -4.44 10.20 -0.50
N LEU A 149 -3.45 9.30 -0.54
CA LEU A 149 -2.09 9.56 -0.99
C LEU A 149 -1.86 8.87 -2.33
N PHE A 150 -1.00 9.44 -3.17
CA PHE A 150 -0.63 8.83 -4.45
C PHE A 150 0.78 8.25 -4.36
N GLN A 151 0.91 6.94 -4.61
CA GLN A 151 2.22 6.29 -4.68
C GLN A 151 2.77 6.40 -6.10
N LEU A 152 3.97 6.94 -6.23
CA LEU A 152 4.69 7.13 -7.46
C LEU A 152 5.78 6.07 -7.62
N TYR A 153 5.67 5.26 -8.69
CA TYR A 153 6.84 4.65 -9.33
C TYR A 153 7.36 5.66 -10.33
N THR A 154 8.53 6.22 -10.07
CA THR A 154 9.08 7.29 -10.92
C THR A 154 9.44 6.73 -12.30
N PRO A 155 8.84 7.22 -13.39
CA PRO A 155 9.27 6.87 -14.74
C PRO A 155 10.67 7.36 -15.05
N THR A 156 11.33 6.78 -16.06
CA THR A 156 12.59 7.31 -16.61
C THR A 156 12.38 8.63 -17.35
N ASP A 157 11.20 8.84 -17.93
CA ASP A 157 10.74 10.10 -18.53
C ASP A 157 10.30 11.08 -17.44
N ARG A 158 11.05 12.18 -17.28
CA ARG A 158 10.78 13.20 -16.25
C ARG A 158 9.47 13.94 -16.49
N GLU A 159 9.13 14.26 -17.74
CA GLU A 159 7.87 14.94 -18.06
C GLU A 159 6.66 14.07 -17.67
N LEU A 160 6.77 12.77 -17.86
CA LEU A 160 5.75 11.82 -17.43
C LEU A 160 5.63 11.74 -15.89
N ALA A 161 6.76 11.77 -15.17
CA ALA A 161 6.74 11.83 -13.71
C ALA A 161 6.06 13.11 -13.20
N GLU A 162 6.38 14.25 -13.80
CA GLU A 162 5.73 15.55 -13.52
C GLU A 162 4.23 15.50 -13.80
N SER A 163 3.84 14.91 -14.95
CA SER A 163 2.44 14.75 -15.31
C SER A 163 1.67 13.94 -14.24
N PHE A 164 2.21 12.81 -13.80
CA PHE A 164 1.57 12.01 -12.75
C PHE A 164 1.39 12.78 -11.44
N VAL A 165 2.41 13.52 -11.01
CA VAL A 165 2.34 14.32 -9.78
C VAL A 165 1.29 15.42 -9.90
N HIS A 166 1.30 16.17 -10.99
CA HIS A 166 0.33 17.25 -11.21
C HIS A 166 -1.11 16.73 -11.35
N ARG A 167 -1.30 15.59 -12.02
CA ARG A 167 -2.62 14.92 -12.09
C ARG A 167 -3.09 14.49 -10.70
N ALA A 168 -2.21 13.92 -9.89
CA ALA A 168 -2.54 13.54 -8.51
C ALA A 168 -2.92 14.76 -7.66
N GLU A 169 -2.19 15.88 -7.77
CA GLU A 169 -2.56 17.13 -7.10
C GLU A 169 -3.92 17.64 -7.56
N ALA A 170 -4.15 17.71 -8.88
CA ALA A 170 -5.41 18.17 -9.46
C ALA A 170 -6.59 17.28 -9.07
N ALA A 171 -6.38 15.97 -8.95
CA ALA A 171 -7.38 15.01 -8.48
C ALA A 171 -7.67 15.09 -6.97
N GLY A 172 -6.87 15.87 -6.21
CA GLY A 172 -7.10 16.13 -4.79
C GLY A 172 -6.41 15.18 -3.82
N PHE A 173 -5.44 14.39 -4.27
CA PHE A 173 -4.55 13.62 -3.36
C PHE A 173 -3.83 14.56 -2.39
N LYS A 174 -3.54 14.07 -1.19
CA LYS A 174 -3.02 14.86 -0.06
C LYS A 174 -1.54 14.62 0.23
N GLY A 175 -0.85 13.85 -0.59
CA GLY A 175 0.59 13.59 -0.50
C GLY A 175 1.06 12.64 -1.58
N ILE A 176 2.37 12.67 -1.82
CA ILE A 176 3.06 11.83 -2.81
C ILE A 176 3.99 10.88 -2.07
N VAL A 177 3.88 9.58 -2.37
CA VAL A 177 4.70 8.50 -1.81
C VAL A 177 5.58 7.93 -2.90
N VAL A 178 6.86 8.31 -2.92
CA VAL A 178 7.82 7.82 -3.92
C VAL A 178 8.38 6.47 -3.47
N THR A 179 8.19 5.44 -4.28
CA THR A 179 8.71 4.10 -4.03
C THR A 179 10.11 3.96 -4.61
N LEU A 180 11.08 3.62 -3.76
CA LEU A 180 12.50 3.59 -4.11
C LEU A 180 13.03 2.18 -4.43
N ASP A 181 12.36 1.15 -3.95
CA ASP A 181 12.82 -0.24 -3.96
C ASP A 181 12.36 -1.05 -5.19
N THR A 182 11.70 -0.42 -6.17
CA THR A 182 11.11 -1.12 -7.33
C THR A 182 11.48 -0.43 -8.66
N TRP A 183 12.76 -0.14 -8.87
CA TRP A 183 13.26 0.32 -10.17
C TRP A 183 13.54 -0.86 -11.13
N VAL A 184 13.59 -2.08 -10.59
CA VAL A 184 13.65 -3.35 -11.31
C VAL A 184 12.76 -4.36 -10.59
N PRO A 185 12.08 -5.27 -11.31
CA PRO A 185 11.30 -6.34 -10.67
C PRO A 185 12.19 -7.26 -9.84
N GLY A 186 11.77 -7.56 -8.61
CA GLY A 186 12.44 -8.58 -7.78
C GLY A 186 12.34 -9.97 -8.43
N TRP A 187 13.33 -10.82 -8.18
CA TRP A 187 13.31 -12.21 -8.63
C TRP A 187 12.25 -12.98 -7.84
N ARG A 188 11.07 -13.18 -8.43
CA ARG A 188 9.91 -13.84 -7.82
C ARG A 188 9.67 -15.20 -8.47
N PRO A 189 10.15 -16.29 -7.88
CA PRO A 189 10.08 -17.62 -8.48
C PRO A 189 8.66 -18.07 -8.85
N ARG A 190 7.65 -17.70 -8.04
CA ARG A 190 6.25 -18.06 -8.33
C ARG A 190 5.73 -17.44 -9.63
N ASP A 191 6.07 -16.16 -9.89
CA ASP A 191 5.70 -15.46 -11.12
C ASP A 191 6.49 -15.97 -12.30
N LEU A 192 7.80 -16.17 -12.12
CA LEU A 192 8.72 -16.64 -13.15
C LEU A 192 8.36 -18.06 -13.62
N ALA A 193 8.04 -18.97 -12.70
CA ALA A 193 7.61 -20.33 -13.02
C ALA A 193 6.34 -20.38 -13.89
N ARG A 194 5.52 -19.33 -13.85
CA ARG A 194 4.29 -19.18 -14.65
C ARG A 194 4.46 -18.24 -15.83
N SER A 195 5.64 -17.67 -16.02
CA SER A 195 5.90 -16.64 -17.05
C SER A 195 4.82 -15.56 -17.04
N SER A 196 4.39 -15.14 -15.84
CA SER A 196 3.25 -14.24 -15.67
C SER A 196 3.65 -12.98 -14.92
N PHE A 197 3.44 -11.85 -15.59
CA PHE A 197 3.57 -10.51 -14.99
C PHE A 197 2.38 -9.68 -15.47
N PRO A 198 1.46 -9.26 -14.57
CA PRO A 198 0.18 -8.66 -14.95
C PRO A 198 0.31 -7.47 -15.90
N GLN A 199 1.29 -6.58 -15.67
CA GLN A 199 1.48 -5.39 -16.47
C GLN A 199 1.92 -5.71 -17.91
N LEU A 200 2.70 -6.76 -18.14
CA LEU A 200 3.06 -7.22 -19.49
C LEU A 200 1.88 -7.85 -20.23
N ARG A 201 0.79 -8.12 -19.53
CA ARG A 201 -0.49 -8.54 -20.11
C ARG A 201 -1.48 -7.38 -20.26
N GLY A 202 -1.02 -6.14 -20.05
CA GLY A 202 -1.82 -4.92 -20.16
C GLY A 202 -2.67 -4.59 -18.94
N HIS A 203 -2.53 -5.34 -17.83
CA HIS A 203 -3.28 -5.04 -16.61
C HIS A 203 -2.63 -3.92 -15.81
N CYS A 204 -3.45 -3.12 -15.13
CA CYS A 204 -3.02 -2.10 -14.17
C CYS A 204 -2.11 -1.01 -14.77
N LEU A 205 -2.38 -0.59 -16.00
CA LEU A 205 -1.65 0.46 -16.72
C LEU A 205 -2.51 1.71 -17.00
N ALA A 206 -3.68 1.85 -16.37
CA ALA A 206 -4.64 2.91 -16.69
C ALA A 206 -4.04 4.31 -16.52
N ASN A 207 -3.22 4.55 -15.50
CA ASN A 207 -2.58 5.86 -15.32
C ASN A 207 -1.65 6.23 -16.45
N TYR A 208 -0.91 5.27 -17.01
CA TYR A 208 -0.08 5.48 -18.20
C TYR A 208 -0.93 5.68 -19.45
N PHE A 209 -1.91 4.80 -19.67
CA PHE A 209 -2.74 4.82 -20.88
C PHE A 209 -3.69 6.03 -20.97
N SER A 210 -4.01 6.64 -19.83
CA SER A 210 -4.77 7.89 -19.78
C SER A 210 -3.91 9.15 -19.74
N ASP A 211 -2.57 9.01 -19.57
CA ASP A 211 -1.68 10.16 -19.41
C ASP A 211 -1.38 10.83 -20.77
N PRO A 212 -1.58 12.16 -20.91
CA PRO A 212 -1.32 12.85 -22.17
C PRO A 212 0.13 12.81 -22.58
N VAL A 213 1.09 12.86 -21.64
CA VAL A 213 2.52 12.79 -21.94
C VAL A 213 2.88 11.39 -22.43
N PHE A 214 2.44 10.34 -21.73
CA PHE A 214 2.67 8.97 -22.18
C PHE A 214 2.06 8.73 -23.57
N ARG A 215 0.83 9.14 -23.79
CA ARG A 215 0.14 9.02 -25.09
C ARG A 215 0.86 9.74 -26.21
N SER A 216 1.51 10.88 -25.95
CA SER A 216 2.30 11.62 -26.94
C SER A 216 3.59 10.89 -27.37
N ARG A 217 4.06 9.89 -26.60
CA ARG A 217 5.20 9.03 -26.96
C ARG A 217 4.81 7.86 -27.86
N LEU A 218 3.52 7.65 -28.09
CA LEU A 218 3.00 6.52 -28.86
C LEU A 218 2.68 6.94 -30.31
N ALA A 219 2.98 6.05 -31.27
CA ALA A 219 2.59 6.26 -32.67
C ALA A 219 1.07 6.14 -32.88
N LYS A 220 0.41 5.35 -32.04
CA LYS A 220 -1.06 5.15 -32.03
C LYS A 220 -1.56 5.14 -30.58
N PRO A 221 -2.81 5.55 -30.33
CA PRO A 221 -3.39 5.45 -29.00
C PRO A 221 -3.37 4.00 -28.45
N PRO A 222 -3.28 3.81 -27.12
CA PRO A 222 -3.26 2.48 -26.51
C PRO A 222 -4.44 1.58 -26.89
N GLU A 223 -5.59 2.17 -27.19
CA GLU A 223 -6.81 1.47 -27.61
C GLU A 223 -6.69 0.88 -29.02
N GLN A 224 -5.81 1.43 -29.85
CA GLN A 224 -5.57 0.96 -31.23
C GLN A 224 -4.36 0.02 -31.32
N ASP A 225 -3.36 0.19 -30.44
CA ASP A 225 -2.17 -0.64 -30.40
C ASP A 225 -1.71 -0.87 -28.95
N PRO A 226 -2.42 -1.71 -28.19
CA PRO A 226 -2.07 -1.98 -26.79
C PRO A 226 -0.71 -2.66 -26.65
N ALA A 227 -0.27 -3.45 -27.63
CA ALA A 227 1.02 -4.12 -27.58
C ALA A 227 2.18 -3.11 -27.63
N ALA A 228 2.13 -2.14 -28.56
CA ALA A 228 3.13 -1.09 -28.63
C ALA A 228 3.12 -0.20 -27.37
N ALA A 229 1.94 0.09 -26.83
CA ALA A 229 1.81 0.86 -25.59
C ALA A 229 2.45 0.12 -24.39
N ILE A 230 2.23 -1.19 -24.24
CA ILE A 230 2.89 -2.02 -23.22
C ILE A 230 4.40 -2.02 -23.40
N MET A 231 4.89 -2.16 -24.62
CA MET A 231 6.33 -2.12 -24.89
C MET A 231 6.94 -0.76 -24.55
N THR A 232 6.25 0.35 -24.87
CA THR A 232 6.69 1.70 -24.47
C THR A 232 6.70 1.83 -22.93
N TRP A 233 5.70 1.30 -22.25
CA TRP A 233 5.67 1.26 -20.78
C TRP A 233 6.91 0.56 -20.21
N THR A 234 7.34 -0.58 -20.77
CA THR A 234 8.54 -1.30 -20.28
C THR A 234 9.82 -0.48 -20.37
N GLN A 235 9.88 0.49 -21.29
CA GLN A 235 11.04 1.37 -21.48
C GLN A 235 11.07 2.54 -20.51
N VAL A 236 9.91 2.98 -20.04
CA VAL A 236 9.80 4.15 -19.16
C VAL A 236 9.56 3.77 -17.69
N PHE A 237 9.14 2.54 -17.38
CA PHE A 237 8.89 2.11 -16.02
C PHE A 237 10.19 1.94 -15.22
N GLY A 238 10.21 2.46 -13.98
CA GLY A 238 11.24 2.13 -13.01
C GLY A 238 12.56 2.88 -13.19
N LYS A 239 12.56 4.20 -12.94
CA LYS A 239 13.81 4.95 -12.81
C LYS A 239 14.56 4.54 -11.54
N MET A 240 15.83 4.16 -11.68
CA MET A 240 16.75 4.10 -10.54
C MET A 240 17.04 5.52 -10.06
N LEU A 241 16.41 5.88 -8.93
CA LEU A 241 16.62 7.17 -8.28
C LEU A 241 17.89 7.14 -7.45
N THR A 242 18.55 8.29 -7.40
CA THR A 242 19.69 8.56 -6.52
C THR A 242 19.36 9.76 -5.62
N TRP A 243 20.18 10.00 -4.61
CA TRP A 243 20.01 11.18 -3.76
C TRP A 243 20.13 12.51 -4.53
N ALA A 244 20.80 12.52 -5.67
CA ALA A 244 20.88 13.70 -6.55
C ALA A 244 19.55 14.01 -7.26
N ASP A 245 18.62 13.06 -7.32
CA ASP A 245 17.29 13.28 -7.90
C ASP A 245 16.29 13.87 -6.88
N LEU A 246 16.61 13.82 -5.58
CA LEU A 246 15.67 14.25 -4.52
C LEU A 246 15.28 15.74 -4.62
N PRO A 247 16.20 16.70 -4.88
CA PRO A 247 15.80 18.10 -5.07
C PRO A 247 14.80 18.29 -6.22
N TRP A 248 14.97 17.56 -7.32
CA TRP A 248 14.01 17.58 -8.42
C TRP A 248 12.66 16.99 -7.98
N LEU A 249 12.61 15.83 -7.34
CA LEU A 249 11.37 15.25 -6.83
C LEU A 249 10.65 16.21 -5.88
N ARG A 250 11.40 16.87 -4.97
CA ARG A 250 10.83 17.85 -4.04
C ARG A 250 10.25 19.06 -4.78
N SER A 251 10.85 19.46 -5.90
CA SER A 251 10.38 20.61 -6.67
C SER A 251 9.07 20.37 -7.42
N LEU A 252 8.67 19.10 -7.63
CA LEU A 252 7.47 18.75 -8.39
C LEU A 252 6.16 19.06 -7.66
N THR A 253 6.19 19.15 -6.32
CA THR A 253 4.97 19.30 -5.53
C THR A 253 5.21 20.07 -4.25
N LYS A 254 4.18 20.73 -3.74
CA LYS A 254 4.14 21.29 -2.38
C LYS A 254 3.41 20.38 -1.40
N LEU A 255 2.79 19.33 -1.88
CA LEU A 255 2.19 18.32 -1.02
C LEU A 255 3.26 17.60 -0.17
N PRO A 256 2.87 16.98 0.94
CA PRO A 256 3.74 16.10 1.68
C PRO A 256 4.38 15.05 0.76
N LEU A 257 5.72 14.98 0.81
CA LEU A 257 6.53 14.04 0.06
C LEU A 257 7.11 13.00 1.00
N LEU A 258 6.84 11.72 0.72
CA LEU A 258 7.33 10.60 1.50
C LEU A 258 8.21 9.70 0.62
N LEU A 259 9.24 9.14 1.21
CA LEU A 259 10.06 8.11 0.56
C LEU A 259 9.75 6.75 1.16
N LYS A 260 9.24 5.82 0.32
CA LYS A 260 8.94 4.44 0.70
C LYS A 260 10.08 3.50 0.29
N GLY A 261 10.43 2.58 1.19
CA GLY A 261 11.55 1.64 1.02
C GLY A 261 12.74 1.98 1.91
N ILE A 262 12.59 2.93 2.82
CA ILE A 262 13.66 3.36 3.74
C ILE A 262 13.68 2.44 4.96
N CYS A 263 14.79 1.72 5.14
CA CYS A 263 15.03 0.83 6.28
C CYS A 263 16.36 1.10 7.00
N HIS A 264 17.19 2.02 6.51
CA HIS A 264 18.49 2.33 7.09
C HIS A 264 18.51 3.74 7.71
N PRO A 265 19.05 3.91 8.94
CA PRO A 265 19.07 5.23 9.62
C PRO A 265 19.79 6.33 8.83
N ASP A 266 20.86 6.01 8.09
CA ASP A 266 21.55 7.03 7.29
C ASP A 266 20.72 7.51 6.11
N ASP A 267 19.90 6.62 5.52
CA ASP A 267 18.96 7.01 4.46
C ASP A 267 17.83 7.88 5.00
N VAL A 268 17.40 7.65 6.25
CA VAL A 268 16.45 8.52 6.95
C VAL A 268 16.99 9.93 7.06
N ARG A 269 18.24 10.09 7.55
CA ARG A 269 18.88 11.41 7.71
C ARG A 269 18.99 12.13 6.37
N ARG A 270 19.48 11.44 5.33
CA ARG A 270 19.59 12.00 3.97
C ARG A 270 18.24 12.43 3.38
N ALA A 271 17.19 11.63 3.62
CA ALA A 271 15.85 11.96 3.18
C ALA A 271 15.34 13.26 3.84
N ILE A 272 15.50 13.37 5.16
CA ILE A 272 15.09 14.56 5.93
C ILE A 272 15.89 15.79 5.51
N ASP A 273 17.22 15.66 5.38
CA ASP A 273 18.09 16.73 4.90
C ASP A 273 17.72 17.18 3.48
N GLY A 274 17.19 16.27 2.66
CA GLY A 274 16.68 16.55 1.32
C GLY A 274 15.25 17.12 1.28
N GLY A 275 14.62 17.36 2.44
CA GLY A 275 13.34 18.07 2.53
C GLY A 275 12.11 17.20 2.34
N VAL A 276 12.16 15.90 2.67
CA VAL A 276 10.95 15.06 2.72
C VAL A 276 10.15 15.31 4.01
N ASP A 277 8.85 15.14 3.92
CA ASP A 277 7.93 15.40 5.03
C ASP A 277 7.66 14.14 5.87
N GLY A 278 7.99 12.96 5.34
CA GLY A 278 7.78 11.70 6.05
C GLY A 278 8.64 10.55 5.52
N ILE A 279 8.91 9.60 6.40
CA ILE A 279 9.63 8.37 6.09
C ILE A 279 8.61 7.22 6.02
N TYR A 280 8.73 6.35 5.02
CA TYR A 280 7.93 5.15 4.93
C TYR A 280 8.84 3.93 5.05
N CYS A 281 8.96 3.43 6.29
CA CYS A 281 9.72 2.23 6.63
C CYS A 281 9.02 1.00 6.06
N SER A 282 9.64 0.40 5.05
CA SER A 282 9.06 -0.70 4.29
C SER A 282 10.17 -1.46 3.55
N ASN A 283 10.08 -2.79 3.49
CA ASN A 283 10.87 -3.61 2.58
C ASN A 283 10.00 -4.24 1.48
N HIS A 284 8.89 -3.54 1.12
CA HIS A 284 7.94 -3.99 0.09
C HIS A 284 7.31 -5.36 0.39
N GLY A 285 7.18 -5.70 1.67
CA GLY A 285 6.64 -7.00 2.09
C GLY A 285 7.51 -8.19 1.69
N GLY A 286 8.83 -8.00 1.51
CA GLY A 286 9.77 -9.04 1.11
C GLY A 286 9.70 -9.42 -0.38
N ARG A 287 9.14 -8.54 -1.24
CA ARG A 287 8.87 -8.83 -2.66
C ARG A 287 9.97 -8.35 -3.61
N GLN A 288 10.88 -7.49 -3.16
CA GLN A 288 11.89 -6.85 -4.00
C GLN A 288 13.32 -7.34 -3.71
N ALA A 289 13.60 -7.73 -2.48
CA ALA A 289 14.88 -8.30 -2.09
C ALA A 289 14.67 -9.48 -1.15
N ASN A 290 15.56 -10.47 -1.25
CA ASN A 290 15.59 -11.61 -0.34
C ASN A 290 16.89 -11.58 0.48
N GLY A 291 16.94 -12.29 1.61
CA GLY A 291 18.08 -12.30 2.53
C GLY A 291 18.18 -11.05 3.41
N GLY A 292 17.15 -10.17 3.37
CA GLY A 292 17.01 -9.04 4.30
C GLY A 292 16.44 -9.46 5.64
N ILE A 293 16.49 -8.54 6.61
CA ILE A 293 15.88 -8.72 7.94
C ILE A 293 14.41 -8.31 7.90
N GLY A 294 13.63 -8.73 8.91
CA GLY A 294 12.24 -8.29 9.07
C GLY A 294 12.15 -6.76 9.22
N CYS A 295 11.22 -6.13 8.49
CA CYS A 295 11.11 -4.67 8.47
C CYS A 295 10.85 -4.08 9.87
N LEU A 296 10.08 -4.76 10.72
CA LEU A 296 9.82 -4.34 12.10
C LEU A 296 11.10 -4.25 12.94
N ASP A 297 12.11 -5.08 12.64
CA ASP A 297 13.39 -5.07 13.37
C ASP A 297 14.19 -3.78 13.08
N MET A 298 13.95 -3.13 11.94
CA MET A 298 14.58 -1.85 11.59
C MET A 298 13.81 -0.63 12.10
N LEU A 299 12.53 -0.79 12.42
CA LEU A 299 11.66 0.31 12.78
C LEU A 299 12.20 1.18 13.94
N PRO A 300 12.68 0.62 15.06
CA PRO A 300 13.22 1.44 16.16
C PRO A 300 14.36 2.35 15.74
N ALA A 301 15.32 1.85 14.95
CA ALA A 301 16.47 2.63 14.48
C ALA A 301 16.04 3.70 13.44
N VAL A 302 15.06 3.39 12.61
CA VAL A 302 14.46 4.34 11.66
C VAL A 302 13.74 5.47 12.42
N VAL A 303 12.94 5.14 13.43
CA VAL A 303 12.23 6.12 14.28
C VAL A 303 13.20 7.01 15.04
N GLU A 304 14.25 6.45 15.63
CA GLU A 304 15.30 7.22 16.32
C GLU A 304 15.95 8.22 15.37
N ALA A 305 16.31 7.78 14.16
CA ALA A 305 16.92 8.65 13.15
C ALA A 305 15.95 9.71 12.59
N ALA A 306 14.67 9.40 12.55
CA ALA A 306 13.64 10.32 12.06
C ALA A 306 13.29 11.45 13.05
N GLY A 307 13.53 11.26 14.34
CA GLY A 307 13.27 12.27 15.36
C GLY A 307 11.80 12.68 15.39
N LYS A 308 11.48 13.88 14.91
CA LYS A 308 10.09 14.41 14.86
C LYS A 308 9.39 14.14 13.54
N THR A 309 10.12 13.68 12.52
CA THR A 309 9.52 13.38 11.20
C THR A 309 8.65 12.15 11.30
N PRO A 310 7.39 12.20 10.81
CA PRO A 310 6.49 11.06 10.84
C PRO A 310 7.08 9.82 10.15
N VAL A 311 6.94 8.66 10.78
CA VAL A 311 7.35 7.37 10.22
C VAL A 311 6.12 6.52 9.95
N LEU A 312 5.82 6.28 8.68
CA LEU A 312 4.84 5.29 8.26
C LEU A 312 5.53 3.92 8.19
N PHE A 313 4.80 2.88 8.46
CA PHE A 313 5.33 1.51 8.48
C PHE A 313 4.41 0.54 7.76
N ASP A 314 4.96 -0.40 7.00
CA ASP A 314 4.27 -1.61 6.56
C ASP A 314 5.23 -2.82 6.58
N SER A 315 4.81 -3.92 6.01
CA SER A 315 5.51 -5.20 5.87
C SER A 315 5.27 -6.17 7.04
N GLY A 316 4.50 -7.20 6.74
CA GLY A 316 4.25 -8.32 7.65
C GLY A 316 3.04 -8.18 8.58
N VAL A 317 2.35 -7.06 8.60
CA VAL A 317 1.16 -6.81 9.42
C VAL A 317 0.03 -7.77 9.04
N ARG A 318 -0.56 -8.43 10.06
CA ARG A 318 -1.67 -9.37 9.90
C ARG A 318 -2.83 -9.09 10.85
N THR A 319 -2.55 -8.59 12.05
CA THR A 319 -3.54 -8.45 13.12
C THR A 319 -3.49 -7.06 13.75
N GLY A 320 -4.54 -6.70 14.49
CA GLY A 320 -4.56 -5.47 15.28
C GLY A 320 -3.44 -5.41 16.32
N SER A 321 -3.02 -6.55 16.89
CA SER A 321 -1.89 -6.61 17.81
C SER A 321 -0.56 -6.24 17.12
N ASP A 322 -0.39 -6.58 15.84
CA ASP A 322 0.80 -6.17 15.07
C ASP A 322 0.82 -4.66 14.86
N ILE A 323 -0.35 -4.06 14.58
CA ILE A 323 -0.47 -2.60 14.47
C ILE A 323 -0.05 -1.94 15.79
N VAL A 324 -0.58 -2.40 16.92
CA VAL A 324 -0.23 -1.85 18.25
C VAL A 324 1.26 -2.00 18.54
N LYS A 325 1.89 -3.13 18.18
CA LYS A 325 3.34 -3.34 18.33
C LYS A 325 4.14 -2.33 17.50
N ALA A 326 3.79 -2.14 16.23
CA ALA A 326 4.49 -1.17 15.38
C ALA A 326 4.34 0.28 15.89
N LEU A 327 3.14 0.66 16.37
CA LEU A 327 2.91 1.97 17.00
C LEU A 327 3.71 2.13 18.30
N ALA A 328 3.77 1.08 19.13
CA ALA A 328 4.56 1.08 20.37
C ALA A 328 6.08 1.19 20.10
N LEU A 329 6.54 0.73 18.94
CA LEU A 329 7.92 0.88 18.49
C LEU A 329 8.18 2.22 17.78
N GLY A 330 7.18 3.10 17.70
CA GLY A 330 7.32 4.49 17.27
C GLY A 330 6.80 4.80 15.86
N ALA A 331 6.15 3.86 15.17
CA ALA A 331 5.47 4.21 13.93
C ALA A 331 4.36 5.24 14.19
N THR A 332 4.23 6.25 13.33
CA THR A 332 3.13 7.22 13.38
C THR A 332 1.84 6.63 12.81
N ALA A 333 1.96 5.84 11.75
CA ALA A 333 0.83 5.14 11.15
C ALA A 333 1.30 3.81 10.53
N VAL A 334 0.38 2.83 10.44
CA VAL A 334 0.68 1.46 10.03
C VAL A 334 -0.15 1.06 8.82
N GLY A 335 0.52 0.64 7.76
CA GLY A 335 -0.08 0.20 6.51
C GLY A 335 -0.44 -1.28 6.51
N ILE A 336 -1.63 -1.57 6.01
CA ILE A 336 -2.11 -2.92 5.77
C ILE A 336 -1.99 -3.22 4.28
N GLY A 337 -1.35 -4.33 3.92
CA GLY A 337 -1.19 -4.78 2.54
C GLY A 337 -2.10 -5.96 2.21
N ARG A 338 -1.55 -7.16 2.09
CA ARG A 338 -2.28 -8.38 1.68
C ARG A 338 -3.63 -8.61 2.37
N PRO A 339 -3.80 -8.36 3.69
CA PRO A 339 -5.09 -8.61 4.36
C PRO A 339 -6.28 -7.91 3.71
N TYR A 340 -6.16 -6.66 3.29
CA TYR A 340 -7.28 -5.99 2.63
C TYR A 340 -7.50 -6.50 1.19
N ALA A 341 -6.45 -6.97 0.50
CA ALA A 341 -6.61 -7.59 -0.81
C ALA A 341 -7.36 -8.93 -0.71
N TRP A 342 -7.17 -9.69 0.39
CA TRP A 342 -7.93 -10.90 0.65
C TRP A 342 -9.42 -10.61 0.89
N GLY A 343 -9.71 -9.59 1.69
CA GLY A 343 -11.09 -9.13 1.88
C GLY A 343 -11.73 -8.69 0.57
N LEU A 344 -11.02 -7.88 -0.22
CA LEU A 344 -11.45 -7.43 -1.55
C LEU A 344 -11.82 -8.61 -2.49
N ALA A 345 -11.00 -9.66 -2.49
CA ALA A 345 -11.23 -10.85 -3.32
C ALA A 345 -12.57 -11.52 -3.04
N LEU A 346 -13.01 -11.51 -1.78
CA LEU A 346 -14.19 -12.25 -1.34
C LEU A 346 -15.47 -11.43 -1.39
N ASP A 347 -15.41 -10.13 -1.15
CA ASP A 347 -16.64 -9.32 -1.05
C ASP A 347 -16.43 -7.83 -1.43
N GLY A 348 -15.47 -7.53 -2.29
CA GLY A 348 -15.27 -6.19 -2.80
C GLY A 348 -15.05 -5.17 -1.67
N THR A 349 -15.76 -4.04 -1.75
CA THR A 349 -15.71 -2.96 -0.74
C THR A 349 -16.06 -3.47 0.67
N ASP A 350 -17.08 -4.34 0.80
CA ASP A 350 -17.51 -4.88 2.10
C ASP A 350 -16.43 -5.77 2.72
N GLY A 351 -15.73 -6.54 1.89
CA GLY A 351 -14.62 -7.37 2.33
C GLY A 351 -13.42 -6.57 2.84
N ILE A 352 -13.13 -5.41 2.27
CA ILE A 352 -12.09 -4.51 2.78
C ILE A 352 -12.50 -3.89 4.11
N VAL A 353 -13.76 -3.47 4.24
CA VAL A 353 -14.28 -2.88 5.48
C VAL A 353 -14.33 -3.89 6.62
N HIS A 354 -14.62 -5.19 6.31
CA HIS A 354 -14.57 -6.31 7.25
C HIS A 354 -13.17 -6.51 7.80
#